data_1b7dc2962cb471da5b20bdbe3ee29c4c
#
_entry.id   1b7dc2962cb471da5b20bdbe3ee29c4c
#
_cell.length_a   1.000
_cell.length_b   1.000
_cell.length_c   1.000
_cell.angle_alpha   90.00
_cell.angle_beta   90.00
_cell.angle_gamma   90.00
#
_symmetry.space_group_name_H-M   'P 1'
#
loop_
_entity.id
_entity.type
_entity.pdbx_description
1 polymer ?
#
loop_
_entity_poly.entity_id
_entity_poly.type
_entity_poly.pdbx_seq_one_letter_code
_entity_poly.pdbx_strand_id
1 'polypeptide(L)'
;RTALLPAPTFAEYAAALETAGCTVRRHFLREIEDFAVTEAFISAVDEDTDMVFLCQPNNPTGQLTPLALVEALLHRCEACGALLVVDECFLDFLPQSEVLSAKKLLASPNLIILKAFTKLYGMAGVRLGYCLCSNIALLDKMQAAGQPWAVSSLAQAAGLAALDETAYAARVQELIAEQRPVLRDGLRALGLRVLDGSANYLLFQAPETLGDALRPRGIVLRSCGNYPGLDGSWYRTAVRTAPENQQLLKTLQEVLA
;
A
#
# COMPACT_ATOMS: atom_id res chain seq x y z
N ARG A 1 -11.04 1.55 21.99
CA ARG A 1 -10.86 0.67 20.83
C ARG A 1 -9.39 0.51 20.54
N THR A 2 -8.98 -0.72 20.20
CA THR A 2 -7.58 -1.06 19.90
C THR A 2 -7.45 -1.52 18.45
N ALA A 3 -6.51 -0.95 17.72
CA ALA A 3 -6.20 -1.38 16.37
C ALA A 3 -4.78 -1.95 16.29
N LEU A 4 -4.61 -3.07 15.58
CA LEU A 4 -3.32 -3.69 15.30
C LEU A 4 -2.89 -3.38 13.87
N LEU A 5 -1.68 -2.85 13.74
CA LEU A 5 -1.05 -2.53 12.44
C LEU A 5 0.26 -3.30 12.29
N PRO A 6 0.60 -3.82 11.09
CA PRO A 6 1.98 -4.20 10.80
C PRO A 6 2.84 -2.92 10.72
N ALA A 7 4.12 -3.02 11.01
CA ALA A 7 5.08 -1.93 10.85
C ALA A 7 6.36 -2.48 10.20
N PRO A 8 6.83 -1.86 9.09
CA PRO A 8 6.35 -0.63 8.48
C PRO A 8 5.06 -0.81 7.66
N THR A 9 4.16 0.18 7.71
CA THR A 9 2.99 0.29 6.84
C THR A 9 2.58 1.76 6.66
N PHE A 10 1.53 2.04 5.90
CA PHE A 10 1.10 3.40 5.58
C PHE A 10 0.72 4.19 6.85
N ALA A 11 1.37 5.33 7.04
CA ALA A 11 1.31 6.10 8.28
C ALA A 11 -0.08 6.66 8.62
N GLU A 12 -0.90 6.93 7.59
CA GLU A 12 -2.22 7.53 7.77
C GLU A 12 -3.21 6.61 8.49
N TYR A 13 -2.98 5.28 8.50
CA TYR A 13 -3.83 4.39 9.30
C TYR A 13 -3.71 4.72 10.79
N ALA A 14 -2.48 4.82 11.29
CA ALA A 14 -2.26 5.17 12.69
C ALA A 14 -2.80 6.58 13.01
N ALA A 15 -2.51 7.56 12.16
CA ALA A 15 -2.96 8.93 12.35
C ALA A 15 -4.50 9.05 12.40
N ALA A 16 -5.21 8.36 11.49
CA ALA A 16 -6.67 8.34 11.47
C ALA A 16 -7.27 7.64 12.70
N LEU A 17 -6.69 6.51 13.09
CA LEU A 17 -7.13 5.73 14.25
C LEU A 17 -6.92 6.50 15.56
N GLU A 18 -5.74 7.09 15.74
CA GLU A 18 -5.41 7.92 16.91
C GLU A 18 -6.32 9.15 17.00
N THR A 19 -6.60 9.80 15.86
CA THR A 19 -7.57 10.93 15.78
C THR A 19 -8.98 10.49 16.19
N ALA A 20 -9.35 9.24 15.87
CA ALA A 20 -10.64 8.67 16.28
C ALA A 20 -10.64 8.14 17.73
N GLY A 21 -9.57 8.34 18.50
CA GLY A 21 -9.44 7.91 19.88
C GLY A 21 -9.13 6.43 20.07
N CYS A 22 -8.61 5.76 19.02
CA CYS A 22 -8.18 4.37 19.11
C CYS A 22 -6.74 4.28 19.65
N THR A 23 -6.48 3.25 20.43
CA THR A 23 -5.10 2.83 20.77
C THR A 23 -4.52 2.05 19.60
N VAL A 24 -3.35 2.44 19.11
CA VAL A 24 -2.66 1.75 18.02
C VAL A 24 -1.53 0.88 18.57
N ARG A 25 -1.66 -0.43 18.37
CA ARG A 25 -0.59 -1.41 18.59
C ARG A 25 0.11 -1.70 17.27
N ARG A 26 1.44 -1.84 17.31
CA ARG A 26 2.25 -2.15 16.13
C ARG A 26 2.95 -3.49 16.30
N HIS A 27 2.80 -4.36 15.31
CA HIS A 27 3.61 -5.56 15.17
C HIS A 27 4.73 -5.27 14.17
N PHE A 28 5.98 -5.25 14.65
CA PHE A 28 7.14 -4.95 13.80
C PHE A 28 7.49 -6.17 12.95
N LEU A 29 7.37 -6.00 11.64
CA LEU A 29 7.78 -7.00 10.64
C LEU A 29 9.29 -7.08 10.58
N ARG A 30 9.83 -8.25 10.28
CA ARG A 30 11.27 -8.50 10.35
C ARG A 30 11.95 -8.15 9.03
N GLU A 31 13.02 -7.38 9.10
CA GLU A 31 13.82 -6.99 7.93
C GLU A 31 14.43 -8.21 7.23
N ILE A 32 14.83 -9.25 7.99
CA ILE A 32 15.37 -10.50 7.45
C ILE A 32 14.34 -11.30 6.61
N GLU A 33 13.06 -11.01 6.78
CA GLU A 33 11.93 -11.57 6.03
C GLU A 33 11.42 -10.57 4.98
N ASP A 34 12.24 -9.58 4.60
CA ASP A 34 11.87 -8.48 3.71
C ASP A 34 10.56 -7.77 4.10
N PHE A 35 10.30 -7.69 5.42
CA PHE A 35 9.08 -7.12 5.98
C PHE A 35 7.79 -7.80 5.46
N ALA A 36 7.84 -9.08 5.18
CA ALA A 36 6.65 -9.86 4.83
C ALA A 36 5.75 -10.05 6.06
N VAL A 37 4.43 -10.07 5.83
CA VAL A 37 3.47 -10.51 6.83
C VAL A 37 3.57 -12.04 6.95
N THR A 38 3.70 -12.53 8.19
CA THR A 38 3.83 -13.96 8.51
C THR A 38 2.79 -14.38 9.55
N GLU A 39 2.78 -15.66 9.90
CA GLU A 39 1.94 -16.22 10.97
C GLU A 39 2.14 -15.51 12.32
N ALA A 40 3.30 -14.90 12.54
CA ALA A 40 3.58 -14.12 13.75
C ALA A 40 2.66 -12.90 13.86
N PHE A 41 2.31 -12.25 12.73
CA PHE A 41 1.35 -11.16 12.72
C PHE A 41 -0.07 -11.64 13.02
N ILE A 42 -0.48 -12.79 12.47
CA ILE A 42 -1.78 -13.39 12.76
C ILE A 42 -1.90 -13.71 14.25
N SER A 43 -0.85 -14.29 14.84
CA SER A 43 -0.80 -14.63 16.28
C SER A 43 -0.83 -13.41 17.20
N ALA A 44 -0.49 -12.22 16.69
CA ALA A 44 -0.56 -10.96 17.46
C ALA A 44 -1.98 -10.40 17.59
N VAL A 45 -2.95 -10.94 16.84
CA VAL A 45 -4.39 -10.61 16.98
C VAL A 45 -4.95 -11.36 18.18
N ASP A 46 -5.47 -10.64 19.15
CA ASP A 46 -6.02 -11.15 20.41
C ASP A 46 -7.42 -10.60 20.68
N GLU A 47 -8.01 -10.99 21.81
CA GLU A 47 -9.37 -10.59 22.22
C GLU A 47 -9.50 -9.09 22.53
N ASP A 48 -8.38 -8.40 22.78
CA ASP A 48 -8.34 -6.95 22.98
C ASP A 48 -8.24 -6.17 21.65
N THR A 49 -8.17 -6.87 20.52
CA THR A 49 -8.07 -6.26 19.20
C THR A 49 -9.45 -6.01 18.61
N ASP A 50 -9.82 -4.75 18.37
CA ASP A 50 -11.07 -4.38 17.71
C ASP A 50 -10.93 -4.31 16.17
N MET A 51 -9.72 -4.00 15.66
CA MET A 51 -9.49 -3.78 14.23
C MET A 51 -8.06 -4.12 13.82
N VAL A 52 -7.91 -4.71 12.65
CA VAL A 52 -6.62 -4.99 12.02
C VAL A 52 -6.57 -4.32 10.66
N PHE A 53 -5.48 -3.62 10.32
CA PHE A 53 -5.24 -3.11 8.97
C PHE A 53 -4.16 -3.92 8.27
N LEU A 54 -4.39 -4.18 6.99
CA LEU A 54 -3.43 -4.79 6.07
C LEU A 54 -3.40 -4.01 4.76
N CYS A 55 -2.25 -3.47 4.38
CA CYS A 55 -2.05 -2.81 3.09
C CYS A 55 -1.58 -3.83 2.05
N GLN A 56 -2.23 -3.91 0.90
CA GLN A 56 -2.07 -4.98 -0.06
C GLN A 56 -2.00 -4.45 -1.52
N PRO A 57 -0.83 -4.43 -2.15
CA PRO A 57 0.52 -4.57 -1.61
C PRO A 57 0.87 -3.51 -0.57
N ASN A 58 1.74 -3.86 0.39
CA ASN A 58 2.06 -2.98 1.51
C ASN A 58 2.87 -1.74 1.08
N ASN A 59 2.48 -0.59 1.57
CA ASN A 59 3.25 0.66 1.44
C ASN A 59 4.01 0.91 2.76
N PRO A 60 5.37 0.97 2.77
CA PRO A 60 6.25 1.25 1.62
C PRO A 60 6.94 0.01 1.02
N THR A 61 6.80 -1.18 1.57
CA THR A 61 7.63 -2.35 1.24
C THR A 61 7.32 -2.95 -0.14
N GLY A 62 6.10 -2.74 -0.64
CA GLY A 62 5.60 -3.37 -1.86
C GLY A 62 5.28 -4.87 -1.68
N GLN A 63 5.41 -5.42 -0.47
CA GLN A 63 5.14 -6.83 -0.20
C GLN A 63 3.65 -7.15 -0.40
N LEU A 64 3.42 -8.25 -1.11
CA LEU A 64 2.10 -8.80 -1.33
C LEU A 64 1.88 -9.98 -0.38
N THR A 65 0.89 -9.88 0.49
CA THR A 65 0.52 -10.98 1.38
C THR A 65 -0.26 -12.03 0.59
N PRO A 66 0.13 -13.31 0.61
CA PRO A 66 -0.62 -14.37 -0.06
C PRO A 66 -2.08 -14.43 0.43
N LEU A 67 -3.02 -14.67 -0.50
CA LEU A 67 -4.46 -14.66 -0.17
C LEU A 67 -4.81 -15.66 0.93
N ALA A 68 -4.16 -16.84 0.96
CA ALA A 68 -4.35 -17.83 2.02
C ALA A 68 -3.98 -17.27 3.42
N LEU A 69 -2.96 -16.40 3.49
CA LEU A 69 -2.56 -15.77 4.74
C LEU A 69 -3.53 -14.63 5.12
N VAL A 70 -4.09 -13.91 4.13
CA VAL A 70 -5.17 -12.93 4.35
C VAL A 70 -6.42 -13.61 4.89
N GLU A 71 -6.77 -14.79 4.35
CA GLU A 71 -7.88 -15.61 4.82
C GLU A 71 -7.67 -16.11 6.25
N ALA A 72 -6.47 -16.61 6.57
CA ALA A 72 -6.12 -17.02 7.93
C ALA A 72 -6.18 -15.84 8.92
N LEU A 73 -5.72 -14.64 8.51
CA LEU A 73 -5.84 -13.43 9.30
C LEU A 73 -7.30 -13.04 9.53
N LEU A 74 -8.16 -13.15 8.50
CA LEU A 74 -9.59 -12.89 8.62
C LEU A 74 -10.26 -13.86 9.61
N HIS A 75 -9.99 -15.15 9.51
CA HIS A 75 -10.51 -16.15 10.47
C HIS A 75 -10.07 -15.85 11.91
N ARG A 76 -8.81 -15.38 12.08
CA ARG A 76 -8.35 -14.97 13.40
C ARG A 76 -9.08 -13.73 13.91
N CYS A 77 -9.33 -12.75 13.05
CA CYS A 77 -10.12 -11.56 13.37
C CYS A 77 -11.57 -11.96 13.77
N GLU A 78 -12.21 -12.86 13.02
CA GLU A 78 -13.55 -13.37 13.34
C GLU A 78 -13.60 -14.04 14.71
N ALA A 79 -12.60 -14.88 15.02
CA ALA A 79 -12.52 -15.58 16.31
C ALA A 79 -12.37 -14.61 17.50
N CYS A 80 -11.76 -13.42 17.28
CA CYS A 80 -11.58 -12.39 18.30
C CYS A 80 -12.67 -11.29 18.25
N GLY A 81 -13.62 -11.36 17.31
CA GLY A 81 -14.62 -10.30 17.10
C GLY A 81 -14.06 -9.01 16.49
N ALA A 82 -12.86 -9.04 15.93
CA ALA A 82 -12.20 -7.92 15.31
C ALA A 82 -12.66 -7.71 13.85
N LEU A 83 -12.50 -6.49 13.32
CA LEU A 83 -12.64 -6.18 11.90
C LEU A 83 -11.29 -6.26 11.20
N LEU A 84 -11.23 -6.88 10.03
CA LEU A 84 -10.09 -6.81 9.12
C LEU A 84 -10.35 -5.76 8.04
N VAL A 85 -9.47 -4.78 7.93
CA VAL A 85 -9.48 -3.76 6.86
C VAL A 85 -8.30 -4.03 5.92
N VAL A 86 -8.59 -4.41 4.68
CA VAL A 86 -7.59 -4.65 3.64
C VAL A 86 -7.58 -3.47 2.67
N ASP A 87 -6.47 -2.73 2.63
CA ASP A 87 -6.31 -1.61 1.70
C ASP A 87 -5.67 -2.09 0.40
N GLU A 88 -6.47 -2.21 -0.63
CA GLU A 88 -6.07 -2.64 -1.97
C GLU A 88 -5.86 -1.49 -2.96
N CYS A 89 -5.57 -0.27 -2.49
CA CYS A 89 -5.38 0.90 -3.35
C CYS A 89 -4.26 0.74 -4.40
N PHE A 90 -3.29 -0.15 -4.15
CA PHE A 90 -2.20 -0.45 -5.08
C PHE A 90 -2.36 -1.78 -5.82
N LEU A 91 -3.37 -2.58 -5.49
CA LEU A 91 -3.52 -3.91 -6.07
C LEU A 91 -3.83 -3.87 -7.57
N ASP A 92 -4.58 -2.87 -8.01
CA ASP A 92 -5.03 -2.74 -9.42
C ASP A 92 -3.89 -2.45 -10.41
N PHE A 93 -2.68 -2.17 -9.94
CA PHE A 93 -1.47 -2.14 -10.78
C PHE A 93 -1.00 -3.54 -11.22
N LEU A 94 -1.50 -4.59 -10.62
CA LEU A 94 -1.12 -5.97 -10.92
C LEU A 94 -2.09 -6.56 -11.95
N PRO A 95 -1.60 -7.20 -13.03
CA PRO A 95 -2.46 -7.84 -14.03
C PRO A 95 -3.41 -8.89 -13.45
N GLN A 96 -3.02 -9.51 -12.33
CA GLN A 96 -3.78 -10.57 -11.64
C GLN A 96 -4.58 -10.04 -10.43
N SER A 97 -4.87 -8.73 -10.37
CA SER A 97 -5.51 -8.09 -9.23
C SER A 97 -6.80 -8.78 -8.77
N GLU A 98 -7.65 -9.23 -9.69
CA GLU A 98 -8.90 -9.93 -9.36
C GLU A 98 -8.66 -11.29 -8.67
N VAL A 99 -7.59 -12.00 -9.00
CA VAL A 99 -7.24 -13.29 -8.37
C VAL A 99 -6.64 -13.08 -6.98
N LEU A 100 -5.89 -11.99 -6.82
CA LEU A 100 -5.14 -11.66 -5.60
C LEU A 100 -5.99 -10.89 -4.57
N SER A 101 -7.14 -10.36 -5.00
CA SER A 101 -8.02 -9.54 -4.16
C SER A 101 -8.72 -10.37 -3.07
N ALA A 102 -8.84 -9.77 -1.90
CA ALA A 102 -9.65 -10.28 -0.80
C ALA A 102 -11.17 -10.24 -1.08
N LYS A 103 -11.62 -9.76 -2.25
CA LYS A 103 -13.03 -9.79 -2.69
C LYS A 103 -13.66 -11.18 -2.58
N LYS A 104 -12.87 -12.25 -2.77
CA LYS A 104 -13.34 -13.64 -2.62
C LYS A 104 -13.79 -13.99 -1.19
N LEU A 105 -13.37 -13.20 -0.22
CA LEU A 105 -13.64 -13.37 1.21
C LEU A 105 -14.78 -12.46 1.70
N LEU A 106 -15.44 -11.69 0.83
CA LEU A 106 -16.47 -10.70 1.19
C LEU A 106 -17.75 -11.31 1.77
N ALA A 107 -17.89 -12.63 1.79
CA ALA A 107 -18.97 -13.28 2.55
C ALA A 107 -18.85 -13.03 4.06
N SER A 108 -17.63 -12.77 4.56
CA SER A 108 -17.40 -12.43 5.96
C SER A 108 -17.88 -11.01 6.27
N PRO A 109 -18.73 -10.83 7.31
CA PRO A 109 -19.15 -9.49 7.77
C PRO A 109 -18.04 -8.73 8.51
N ASN A 110 -16.91 -9.38 8.80
CA ASN A 110 -15.77 -8.82 9.50
C ASN A 110 -14.70 -8.29 8.54
N LEU A 111 -14.95 -8.28 7.21
CA LEU A 111 -14.02 -7.78 6.21
C LEU A 111 -14.48 -6.46 5.61
N ILE A 112 -13.56 -5.49 5.54
CA ILE A 112 -13.68 -4.26 4.75
C ILE A 112 -12.52 -4.21 3.77
N ILE A 113 -12.79 -4.00 2.49
CA ILE A 113 -11.77 -3.75 1.47
C ILE A 113 -11.85 -2.29 1.05
N LEU A 114 -10.71 -1.60 1.07
CA LEU A 114 -10.59 -0.22 0.60
C LEU A 114 -10.01 -0.19 -0.80
N LYS A 115 -10.59 0.62 -1.67
CA LYS A 115 -10.17 0.88 -3.05
C LYS A 115 -10.12 2.37 -3.33
N ALA A 116 -9.24 2.81 -4.22
CA ALA A 116 -9.14 4.22 -4.58
C ALA A 116 -8.81 4.45 -6.05
N PHE A 117 -9.42 5.48 -6.62
CA PHE A 117 -9.07 5.98 -7.95
C PHE A 117 -7.78 6.82 -7.95
N THR A 118 -7.31 7.19 -6.77
CA THR A 118 -6.16 8.06 -6.53
C THR A 118 -4.88 7.58 -7.22
N LYS A 119 -4.65 6.26 -7.26
CA LYS A 119 -3.37 5.66 -7.66
C LYS A 119 -3.37 5.28 -9.14
N LEU A 120 -4.09 4.24 -9.53
CA LEU A 120 -4.09 3.72 -10.90
C LEU A 120 -4.47 4.80 -11.92
N TYR A 121 -5.53 5.56 -11.65
CA TYR A 121 -6.04 6.61 -12.54
C TYR A 121 -5.39 7.98 -12.34
N GLY A 122 -4.41 8.11 -11.45
CA GLY A 122 -3.71 9.37 -11.22
C GLY A 122 -4.58 10.52 -10.67
N MET A 123 -5.75 10.22 -10.10
CA MET A 123 -6.76 11.20 -9.69
C MET A 123 -6.64 11.60 -8.20
N ALA A 124 -5.43 11.90 -7.74
CA ALA A 124 -5.19 12.21 -6.33
C ALA A 124 -5.98 13.43 -5.83
N GLY A 125 -6.14 14.46 -6.65
CA GLY A 125 -6.86 15.70 -6.30
C GLY A 125 -8.39 15.55 -6.29
N VAL A 126 -8.94 14.54 -6.96
CA VAL A 126 -10.39 14.31 -7.08
C VAL A 126 -10.98 13.74 -5.77
N ARG A 127 -10.17 13.12 -4.92
CA ARG A 127 -10.56 12.56 -3.63
C ARG A 127 -11.65 11.50 -3.72
N LEU A 128 -11.48 10.51 -4.62
CA LEU A 128 -12.44 9.44 -4.87
C LEU A 128 -11.87 8.09 -4.45
N GLY A 129 -12.66 7.34 -3.69
CA GLY A 129 -12.41 5.97 -3.28
C GLY A 129 -13.70 5.32 -2.83
N TYR A 130 -13.65 4.02 -2.57
CA TYR A 130 -14.81 3.26 -2.11
C TYR A 130 -14.36 2.11 -1.21
N CYS A 131 -15.29 1.56 -0.46
CA CYS A 131 -15.09 0.33 0.28
C CYS A 131 -16.07 -0.75 -0.18
N LEU A 132 -15.70 -2.00 0.04
CA LEU A 132 -16.54 -3.19 -0.14
C LEU A 132 -16.66 -3.87 1.22
N CYS A 133 -17.89 -4.19 1.60
CA CYS A 133 -18.20 -4.89 2.86
C CYS A 133 -19.58 -5.56 2.73
N SER A 134 -19.75 -6.75 3.25
CA SER A 134 -21.06 -7.43 3.28
C SER A 134 -21.91 -7.03 4.49
N ASN A 135 -21.34 -6.39 5.50
CA ASN A 135 -22.04 -5.95 6.71
C ASN A 135 -22.74 -4.59 6.47
N ILE A 136 -24.00 -4.66 6.05
CA ILE A 136 -24.81 -3.46 5.74
C ILE A 136 -24.93 -2.55 6.96
N ALA A 137 -25.15 -3.10 8.17
CA ALA A 137 -25.26 -2.31 9.38
C ALA A 137 -23.97 -1.54 9.72
N LEU A 138 -22.80 -2.07 9.35
CA LEU A 138 -21.52 -1.37 9.46
C LEU A 138 -21.40 -0.25 8.42
N LEU A 139 -21.80 -0.51 7.17
CA LEU A 139 -21.82 0.51 6.11
C LEU A 139 -22.75 1.69 6.47
N ASP A 140 -23.92 1.42 7.00
CA ASP A 140 -24.86 2.45 7.48
C ASP A 140 -24.24 3.32 8.58
N LYS A 141 -23.53 2.69 9.53
CA LYS A 141 -22.80 3.43 10.58
C LYS A 141 -21.66 4.27 10.02
N MET A 142 -20.91 3.74 9.05
CA MET A 142 -19.84 4.49 8.36
C MET A 142 -20.41 5.69 7.62
N GLN A 143 -21.53 5.52 6.92
CA GLN A 143 -22.22 6.60 6.21
C GLN A 143 -22.73 7.66 7.20
N ALA A 144 -23.34 7.26 8.30
CA ALA A 144 -23.85 8.18 9.32
C ALA A 144 -22.73 8.95 10.04
N ALA A 145 -21.55 8.36 10.18
CA ALA A 145 -20.36 9.02 10.75
C ALA A 145 -19.66 9.96 9.78
N GLY A 146 -19.91 9.82 8.48
CA GLY A 146 -19.33 10.66 7.43
C GLY A 146 -20.07 11.99 7.25
N GLN A 147 -19.44 12.89 6.48
CA GLN A 147 -20.09 14.16 6.11
C GLN A 147 -21.14 13.94 5.01
N PRO A 148 -22.27 14.69 5.00
CA PRO A 148 -23.19 14.71 3.87
C PRO A 148 -22.47 15.10 2.58
N TRP A 149 -22.88 14.48 1.45
CA TRP A 149 -22.31 14.74 0.12
C TRP A 149 -20.79 14.62 0.05
N ALA A 150 -20.23 13.58 0.70
CA ALA A 150 -18.78 13.34 0.80
C ALA A 150 -18.09 13.28 -0.57
N VAL A 151 -18.81 12.84 -1.63
CA VAL A 151 -18.29 12.73 -2.99
C VAL A 151 -18.87 13.84 -3.87
N SER A 152 -18.00 14.73 -4.36
CA SER A 152 -18.40 15.85 -5.24
C SER A 152 -18.90 15.34 -6.59
N SER A 153 -19.74 16.14 -7.27
CA SER A 153 -20.24 15.81 -8.61
C SER A 153 -19.10 15.64 -9.63
N LEU A 154 -18.01 16.41 -9.50
CA LEU A 154 -16.82 16.26 -10.34
C LEU A 154 -16.14 14.91 -10.10
N ALA A 155 -16.03 14.48 -8.83
CA ALA A 155 -15.46 13.19 -8.50
C ALA A 155 -16.32 12.03 -9.03
N GLN A 156 -17.65 12.14 -8.96
CA GLN A 156 -18.57 11.15 -9.52
C GLN A 156 -18.40 11.03 -11.04
N ALA A 157 -18.41 12.16 -11.75
CA ALA A 157 -18.24 12.18 -13.22
C ALA A 157 -16.86 11.61 -13.63
N ALA A 158 -15.79 12.03 -12.94
CA ALA A 158 -14.44 11.52 -13.20
C ALA A 158 -14.31 10.02 -12.92
N GLY A 159 -14.96 9.54 -11.84
CA GLY A 159 -14.95 8.11 -11.49
C GLY A 159 -15.66 7.25 -12.53
N LEU A 160 -16.84 7.68 -13.00
CA LEU A 160 -17.57 6.98 -14.07
C LEU A 160 -16.75 6.92 -15.35
N ALA A 161 -16.17 8.04 -15.79
CA ALA A 161 -15.31 8.07 -16.97
C ALA A 161 -14.07 7.17 -16.81
N ALA A 162 -13.46 7.13 -15.61
CA ALA A 162 -12.30 6.31 -15.35
C ALA A 162 -12.59 4.79 -15.42
N LEU A 163 -13.81 4.37 -15.05
CA LEU A 163 -14.20 2.94 -15.12
C LEU A 163 -14.32 2.45 -16.57
N ASP A 164 -14.59 3.33 -17.52
CA ASP A 164 -14.65 3.02 -18.95
C ASP A 164 -13.24 2.94 -19.60
N GLU A 165 -12.20 3.47 -18.92
CA GLU A 165 -10.82 3.52 -19.42
C GLU A 165 -10.03 2.21 -19.19
N THR A 166 -10.61 1.08 -19.57
CA THR A 166 -9.98 -0.25 -19.42
C THR A 166 -8.66 -0.39 -20.16
N ALA A 167 -8.55 0.23 -21.34
CA ALA A 167 -7.31 0.25 -22.13
C ALA A 167 -6.19 1.03 -21.43
N TYR A 168 -6.52 2.10 -20.71
CA TYR A 168 -5.54 2.83 -19.88
C TYR A 168 -5.00 1.96 -18.76
N ALA A 169 -5.89 1.31 -18.01
CA ALA A 169 -5.51 0.43 -16.91
C ALA A 169 -4.57 -0.69 -17.40
N ALA A 170 -4.90 -1.35 -18.53
CA ALA A 170 -4.06 -2.38 -19.14
C ALA A 170 -2.66 -1.85 -19.52
N ARG A 171 -2.57 -0.69 -20.18
CA ARG A 171 -1.27 -0.06 -20.52
C ARG A 171 -0.44 0.27 -19.29
N VAL A 172 -1.05 0.74 -18.20
CA VAL A 172 -0.32 1.01 -16.95
C VAL A 172 0.22 -0.27 -16.34
N GLN A 173 -0.58 -1.33 -16.30
CA GLN A 173 -0.15 -2.64 -15.80
C GLN A 173 1.01 -3.20 -16.63
N GLU A 174 0.93 -3.12 -17.97
CA GLU A 174 2.00 -3.53 -18.88
C GLU A 174 3.30 -2.75 -18.65
N LEU A 175 3.22 -1.41 -18.57
CA LEU A 175 4.37 -0.56 -18.26
C LEU A 175 5.03 -0.97 -16.94
N ILE A 176 4.25 -1.21 -15.88
CA ILE A 176 4.81 -1.61 -14.59
C ILE A 176 5.45 -3.00 -14.68
N ALA A 177 4.81 -3.95 -15.36
CA ALA A 177 5.34 -5.30 -15.55
C ALA A 177 6.68 -5.29 -16.29
N GLU A 178 6.83 -4.43 -17.30
CA GLU A 178 8.08 -4.27 -18.07
C GLU A 178 9.16 -3.50 -17.30
N GLN A 179 8.80 -2.37 -16.73
CA GLN A 179 9.78 -1.42 -16.21
C GLN A 179 10.24 -1.73 -14.78
N ARG A 180 9.40 -2.39 -13.99
CA ARG A 180 9.73 -2.73 -12.61
C ARG A 180 10.97 -3.63 -12.49
N PRO A 181 11.11 -4.75 -13.22
CA PRO A 181 12.33 -5.57 -13.19
C PRO A 181 13.56 -4.79 -13.67
N VAL A 182 13.43 -3.97 -14.73
CA VAL A 182 14.55 -3.15 -15.25
C VAL A 182 15.06 -2.18 -14.17
N LEU A 183 14.16 -1.47 -13.49
CA LEU A 183 14.53 -0.54 -12.43
C LEU A 183 15.14 -1.26 -11.22
N ARG A 184 14.52 -2.38 -10.79
CA ARG A 184 15.03 -3.21 -9.68
C ARG A 184 16.45 -3.70 -9.95
N ASP A 185 16.66 -4.29 -11.12
CA ASP A 185 17.95 -4.90 -11.48
C ASP A 185 19.02 -3.82 -11.69
N GLY A 186 18.63 -2.65 -12.23
CA GLY A 186 19.50 -1.49 -12.31
C GLY A 186 19.96 -0.96 -10.95
N LEU A 187 19.03 -0.87 -9.98
CA LEU A 187 19.37 -0.49 -8.60
C LEU A 187 20.30 -1.52 -7.93
N ARG A 188 20.05 -2.82 -8.13
CA ARG A 188 20.90 -3.90 -7.61
C ARG A 188 22.30 -3.89 -8.23
N ALA A 189 22.40 -3.57 -9.53
CA ALA A 189 23.69 -3.43 -10.22
C ALA A 189 24.56 -2.27 -9.65
N LEU A 190 23.92 -1.28 -9.01
CA LEU A 190 24.61 -0.21 -8.26
C LEU A 190 25.01 -0.63 -6.82
N GLY A 191 24.83 -1.90 -6.45
CA GLY A 191 25.15 -2.42 -5.12
C GLY A 191 24.09 -2.13 -4.05
N LEU A 192 22.92 -1.63 -4.44
CA LEU A 192 21.85 -1.31 -3.48
C LEU A 192 21.01 -2.55 -3.15
N ARG A 193 20.63 -2.70 -1.88
CA ARG A 193 19.63 -3.69 -1.47
C ARG A 193 18.24 -3.23 -1.89
N VAL A 194 17.53 -4.04 -2.69
CA VAL A 194 16.19 -3.73 -3.19
C VAL A 194 15.24 -4.86 -2.82
N LEU A 195 14.12 -4.53 -2.22
CA LEU A 195 13.10 -5.52 -1.87
C LEU A 195 12.31 -6.00 -3.10
N ASP A 196 11.98 -7.30 -3.13
CA ASP A 196 11.15 -7.93 -4.15
C ASP A 196 9.65 -7.77 -3.84
N GLY A 197 9.18 -6.53 -3.78
CA GLY A 197 7.75 -6.25 -3.64
C GLY A 197 6.99 -6.35 -4.99
N SER A 198 5.69 -6.17 -5.01
CA SER A 198 4.83 -6.27 -6.21
C SER A 198 4.22 -4.96 -6.68
N ALA A 199 4.33 -3.88 -5.89
CA ALA A 199 3.70 -2.59 -6.18
C ALA A 199 4.37 -1.84 -7.36
N ASN A 200 3.74 -0.74 -7.77
CA ASN A 200 4.28 0.19 -8.77
C ASN A 200 5.41 1.09 -8.22
N TYR A 201 6.07 0.65 -7.18
CA TYR A 201 7.25 1.27 -6.56
C TYR A 201 8.19 0.19 -6.02
N LEU A 202 9.42 0.59 -5.73
CA LEU A 202 10.45 -0.22 -5.10
C LEU A 202 10.91 0.44 -3.81
N LEU A 203 11.09 -0.36 -2.75
CA LEU A 203 11.77 0.04 -1.52
C LEU A 203 13.21 -0.49 -1.58
N PHE A 204 14.17 0.38 -1.28
CA PHE A 204 15.58 0.02 -1.32
C PHE A 204 16.38 0.76 -0.25
N GLN A 205 17.55 0.21 0.12
CA GLN A 205 18.50 0.84 1.02
C GLN A 205 19.61 1.54 0.27
N ALA A 206 19.99 2.73 0.77
CA ALA A 206 21.10 3.53 0.29
C ALA A 206 21.63 4.42 1.44
N PRO A 207 22.79 5.10 1.29
CA PRO A 207 23.26 6.05 2.29
C PRO A 207 22.21 7.11 2.62
N GLU A 208 22.07 7.47 3.89
CA GLU A 208 21.08 8.47 4.36
C GLU A 208 21.21 9.83 3.68
N THR A 209 22.41 10.14 3.17
CA THR A 209 22.72 11.38 2.44
C THR A 209 22.24 11.37 0.98
N LEU A 210 21.76 10.23 0.47
CA LEU A 210 21.39 10.08 -0.94
C LEU A 210 20.34 11.11 -1.39
N GLY A 211 19.32 11.35 -0.58
CA GLY A 211 18.27 12.30 -0.91
C GLY A 211 18.79 13.72 -1.13
N ASP A 212 19.71 14.17 -0.30
CA ASP A 212 20.34 15.49 -0.41
C ASP A 212 21.28 15.59 -1.60
N ALA A 213 22.01 14.51 -1.93
CA ALA A 213 22.90 14.45 -3.10
C ALA A 213 22.13 14.46 -4.44
N LEU A 214 20.91 13.92 -4.47
CA LEU A 214 20.06 13.86 -5.67
C LEU A 214 19.27 15.16 -5.92
N ARG A 215 18.87 15.86 -4.86
CA ARG A 215 18.03 17.06 -4.94
C ARG A 215 18.61 18.16 -5.86
N PRO A 216 19.90 18.53 -5.81
CA PRO A 216 20.50 19.50 -6.75
C PRO A 216 20.48 19.04 -8.21
N ARG A 217 20.30 17.73 -8.45
CA ARG A 217 20.22 17.12 -9.79
C ARG A 217 18.78 17.00 -10.30
N GLY A 218 17.81 17.61 -9.57
CA GLY A 218 16.40 17.61 -9.94
C GLY A 218 15.66 16.29 -9.63
N ILE A 219 16.26 15.38 -8.86
CA ILE A 219 15.64 14.11 -8.47
C ILE A 219 15.27 14.15 -6.99
N VAL A 220 14.01 13.85 -6.70
CA VAL A 220 13.49 13.75 -5.34
C VAL A 220 12.99 12.31 -5.09
N LEU A 221 13.65 11.62 -4.16
CA LEU A 221 13.21 10.32 -3.68
C LEU A 221 12.36 10.46 -2.41
N ARG A 222 11.47 9.51 -2.19
CA ARG A 222 10.73 9.40 -0.93
C ARG A 222 11.63 8.75 0.12
N SER A 223 12.16 9.53 1.07
CA SER A 223 12.77 8.97 2.29
C SER A 223 11.70 8.27 3.13
N CYS A 224 12.01 7.06 3.62
CA CYS A 224 11.11 6.23 4.41
C CYS A 224 11.51 6.16 5.89
N GLY A 225 12.47 6.94 6.35
CA GLY A 225 12.90 6.97 7.75
C GLY A 225 11.84 7.42 8.76
N ASN A 226 10.72 7.96 8.28
CA ASN A 226 9.58 8.30 9.12
C ASN A 226 8.56 7.16 9.29
N TYR A 227 8.79 6.00 8.67
CA TYR A 227 7.95 4.82 8.90
C TYR A 227 8.46 4.05 10.11
N PRO A 228 7.61 3.73 11.12
CA PRO A 228 8.00 2.86 12.22
C PRO A 228 8.58 1.54 11.68
N GLY A 229 9.78 1.18 12.16
CA GLY A 229 10.49 -0.02 11.71
C GLY A 229 11.46 0.19 10.54
N LEU A 230 11.56 1.41 10.00
CA LEU A 230 12.58 1.82 9.03
C LEU A 230 13.43 2.97 9.57
N ASP A 231 14.62 3.13 9.04
CA ASP A 231 15.54 4.24 9.32
C ASP A 231 15.77 5.14 8.10
N GLY A 232 16.65 6.11 8.22
CA GLY A 232 16.97 7.09 7.18
C GLY A 232 17.63 6.51 5.93
N SER A 233 18.12 5.27 5.98
CA SER A 233 18.73 4.57 4.85
C SER A 233 17.71 4.03 3.85
N TRP A 234 16.43 3.96 4.21
CA TRP A 234 15.38 3.42 3.36
C TRP A 234 14.73 4.48 2.47
N TYR A 235 14.68 4.20 1.19
CA TYR A 235 14.08 5.04 0.16
C TYR A 235 13.08 4.28 -0.68
N ARG A 236 12.02 4.98 -1.11
CA ARG A 236 11.04 4.45 -2.07
C ARG A 236 11.08 5.26 -3.35
N THR A 237 11.15 4.56 -4.50
CA THR A 237 11.01 5.15 -5.83
C THR A 237 9.83 4.55 -6.57
N ALA A 238 9.11 5.37 -7.36
CA ALA A 238 8.07 4.87 -8.24
C ALA A 238 8.70 4.21 -9.47
N VAL A 239 8.04 3.16 -9.98
CA VAL A 239 8.30 2.66 -11.34
C VAL A 239 7.66 3.63 -12.31
N ARG A 240 8.44 4.15 -13.26
CA ARG A 240 8.04 5.16 -14.23
C ARG A 240 8.32 4.68 -15.65
N THR A 241 8.24 5.59 -16.62
CA THR A 241 8.60 5.29 -18.01
C THR A 241 10.09 4.94 -18.17
N ALA A 242 10.44 4.20 -19.21
CA ALA A 242 11.83 3.78 -19.45
C ALA A 242 12.83 4.96 -19.45
N PRO A 243 12.57 6.11 -20.10
CA PRO A 243 13.49 7.25 -20.05
C PRO A 243 13.67 7.82 -18.63
N GLU A 244 12.61 7.89 -17.83
CA GLU A 244 12.66 8.41 -16.45
C GLU A 244 13.41 7.45 -15.52
N ASN A 245 13.19 6.13 -15.66
CA ASN A 245 13.92 5.12 -14.90
C ASN A 245 15.41 5.12 -15.26
N GLN A 246 15.76 5.25 -16.55
CA GLN A 246 17.14 5.36 -17.00
C GLN A 246 17.83 6.63 -16.48
N GLN A 247 17.13 7.76 -16.47
CA GLN A 247 17.63 9.01 -15.89
C GLN A 247 17.93 8.85 -14.41
N LEU A 248 17.02 8.21 -13.65
CA LEU A 248 17.24 7.93 -12.23
C LEU A 248 18.49 7.05 -12.03
N LEU A 249 18.59 5.93 -12.74
CA LEU A 249 19.72 4.99 -12.61
C LEU A 249 21.06 5.65 -12.98
N LYS A 250 21.09 6.43 -14.04
CA LYS A 250 22.29 7.19 -14.44
C LYS A 250 22.72 8.18 -13.36
N THR A 251 21.77 8.94 -12.82
CA THR A 251 22.09 9.94 -11.78
C THR A 251 22.51 9.28 -10.47
N LEU A 252 21.91 8.12 -10.12
CA LEU A 252 22.34 7.32 -8.97
C LEU A 252 23.78 6.82 -9.14
N GLN A 253 24.14 6.35 -10.33
CA GLN A 253 25.50 5.90 -10.62
C GLN A 253 26.53 7.04 -10.44
N GLU A 254 26.19 8.26 -10.85
CA GLU A 254 27.06 9.44 -10.70
C GLU A 254 27.22 9.89 -9.24
N VAL A 255 26.20 9.63 -8.40
CA VAL A 255 26.19 10.07 -6.99
C VAL A 255 26.81 9.03 -6.07
N LEU A 256 26.72 7.74 -6.42
CA LEU A 256 27.23 6.63 -5.61
C LEU A 256 28.66 6.21 -5.96
N ALA A 257 29.21 6.71 -7.11
CA ALA A 257 30.61 6.54 -7.48
C ALA A 257 31.54 7.39 -6.62
#